data_070a166fee2a317f9bd64ff1e689fef7
#
_entry.id   070a166fee2a317f9bd64ff1e689fef7
#
_cell.length_a   1.000
_cell.length_b   1.000
_cell.length_c   1.000
_cell.angle_alpha   90.00
_cell.angle_beta   90.00
_cell.angle_gamma   90.00
#
_symmetry.space_group_name_H-M   'P 1'
#
loop_
_entity.id
_entity.type
_entity.pdbx_description
1 polymer ?
#
loop_
_entity_poly.entity_id
_entity_poly.type
_entity_poly.pdbx_seq_one_letter_code
_entity_poly.pdbx_strand_id
1 'polypeptide(L)'
;ARKFLSTYGIPTVRTCTAESLADALSCANEIGYPIVLKIASPDIVFRQDVGGVFIGIDSDEALKAGYEKLMNRLAERQPGAVVRGVTIQKMIDVIDYELILGAKKDRQFGAAILFGMGGIGVEVFRDFSIGLPPLNQTLARLLMEETKVYQMLQGYRGKAPADLRQIEQIIVGFSNLIMDFPEIQAMDINPIAVSNGKAYALDARIILDRNEPAAGTAYPHLIITPYPTRYVSRWSLRDGTEVLLRPIKPEDEPLEHEMFTTLSAATLRERFYHPIKN
;
A
#
# COMPACT_ATOMS: atom_id res chain seq x y z
N ALA A 1 0.52 -0.70 13.31
CA ALA A 1 0.58 -0.61 11.85
C ALA A 1 0.59 -1.99 11.17
N ARG A 2 1.48 -2.96 11.55
CA ARG A 2 1.63 -4.23 10.81
C ARG A 2 0.42 -5.15 10.84
N LYS A 3 -0.17 -5.41 12.02
CA LYS A 3 -1.43 -6.17 12.11
C LYS A 3 -2.51 -5.53 11.24
N PHE A 4 -2.52 -4.22 11.18
CA PHE A 4 -3.42 -3.44 10.35
C PHE A 4 -3.16 -3.67 8.85
N LEU A 5 -1.89 -3.61 8.40
CA LEU A 5 -1.52 -3.91 7.02
C LEU A 5 -1.88 -5.35 6.62
N SER A 6 -1.59 -6.33 7.47
CA SER A 6 -1.86 -7.73 7.17
C SER A 6 -3.36 -8.05 7.03
N THR A 7 -4.24 -7.32 7.72
CA THR A 7 -5.70 -7.45 7.59
C THR A 7 -6.17 -7.09 6.16
N TYR A 8 -5.45 -6.18 5.48
CA TYR A 8 -5.71 -5.79 4.09
C TYR A 8 -4.85 -6.54 3.07
N GLY A 9 -4.28 -7.69 3.47
CA GLY A 9 -3.49 -8.53 2.56
C GLY A 9 -2.12 -7.97 2.18
N ILE A 10 -1.61 -6.94 2.89
CA ILE A 10 -0.30 -6.36 2.65
C ILE A 10 0.75 -7.15 3.45
N PRO A 11 1.65 -7.91 2.80
CA PRO A 11 2.64 -8.73 3.49
C PRO A 11 3.64 -7.87 4.25
N THR A 12 3.97 -8.30 5.46
CA THR A 12 4.99 -7.67 6.30
C THR A 12 6.02 -8.70 6.74
N VAL A 13 7.23 -8.26 7.03
CA VAL A 13 8.25 -9.15 7.61
C VAL A 13 7.98 -9.44 9.09
N ARG A 14 8.42 -10.60 9.58
CA ARG A 14 8.31 -10.95 11.00
C ARG A 14 8.97 -9.87 11.85
N THR A 15 8.27 -9.45 12.87
CA THR A 15 8.71 -8.35 13.73
C THR A 15 8.13 -8.47 15.13
N CYS A 16 8.94 -8.11 16.12
CA CYS A 16 8.62 -8.06 17.53
C CYS A 16 8.96 -6.69 18.09
N THR A 17 8.20 -6.21 19.07
CA THR A 17 8.50 -4.99 19.81
C THR A 17 9.00 -5.39 21.20
N ALA A 18 10.09 -4.79 21.65
CA ALA A 18 10.76 -5.06 22.91
C ALA A 18 10.92 -3.76 23.71
N GLU A 19 10.60 -3.81 25.00
CA GLU A 19 10.72 -2.65 25.89
C GLU A 19 12.06 -2.64 26.64
N SER A 20 12.73 -3.79 26.67
CA SER A 20 14.04 -3.98 27.30
C SER A 20 15.03 -4.72 26.40
N LEU A 21 16.31 -4.70 26.75
CA LEU A 21 17.33 -5.49 26.07
C LEU A 21 17.06 -7.01 26.20
N ALA A 22 16.56 -7.45 27.34
CA ALA A 22 16.21 -8.87 27.55
C ALA A 22 15.09 -9.31 26.62
N ASP A 23 14.05 -8.49 26.48
CA ASP A 23 12.96 -8.74 25.54
C ASP A 23 13.47 -8.71 24.07
N ALA A 24 14.39 -7.78 23.77
CA ALA A 24 14.99 -7.67 22.43
C ALA A 24 15.76 -8.93 22.04
N LEU A 25 16.54 -9.50 22.97
CA LEU A 25 17.25 -10.78 22.79
C LEU A 25 16.28 -11.94 22.60
N SER A 26 15.21 -12.01 23.41
CA SER A 26 14.18 -13.03 23.28
C SER A 26 13.48 -12.95 21.90
N CYS A 27 13.10 -11.73 21.48
CA CYS A 27 12.54 -11.47 20.15
C CYS A 27 13.48 -11.87 19.00
N ALA A 28 14.77 -11.57 19.13
CA ALA A 28 15.75 -11.90 18.10
C ALA A 28 15.94 -13.41 17.95
N ASN A 29 15.97 -14.14 19.07
CA ASN A 29 16.06 -15.60 19.06
C ASN A 29 14.80 -16.25 18.45
N GLU A 30 13.61 -15.69 18.68
CA GLU A 30 12.37 -16.18 18.08
C GLU A 30 12.32 -15.90 16.57
N ILE A 31 12.75 -14.70 16.11
CA ILE A 31 12.73 -14.29 14.71
C ILE A 31 13.84 -14.98 13.92
N GLY A 32 15.00 -15.19 14.55
CA GLY A 32 16.23 -15.72 13.94
C GLY A 32 17.06 -14.65 13.23
N TYR A 33 18.37 -14.68 13.45
CA TYR A 33 19.33 -13.78 12.81
C TYR A 33 19.46 -14.05 11.29
N PRO A 34 19.93 -13.09 10.48
CA PRO A 34 20.17 -11.69 10.82
C PRO A 34 18.89 -10.88 11.01
N ILE A 35 18.98 -9.78 11.77
CA ILE A 35 17.87 -8.90 12.11
C ILE A 35 18.19 -7.42 11.85
N VAL A 36 17.15 -6.61 11.86
CA VAL A 36 17.21 -5.14 11.90
C VAL A 36 16.65 -4.67 13.24
N LEU A 37 17.41 -3.82 13.94
CA LEU A 37 17.03 -3.14 15.16
C LEU A 37 16.58 -1.72 14.83
N LYS A 38 15.37 -1.33 15.25
CA LYS A 38 14.82 0.01 15.02
C LYS A 38 14.31 0.59 16.33
N ILE A 39 14.49 1.91 16.52
CA ILE A 39 13.86 2.60 17.66
C ILE A 39 12.33 2.61 17.54
N ALA A 40 11.65 2.43 18.67
CA ALA A 40 10.19 2.60 18.79
C ALA A 40 9.90 3.86 19.61
N SER A 41 9.61 4.97 18.93
CA SER A 41 9.26 6.26 19.53
C SER A 41 8.12 6.91 18.76
N PRO A 42 7.15 7.52 19.43
CA PRO A 42 6.11 8.33 18.77
C PRO A 42 6.65 9.66 18.25
N ASP A 43 7.74 10.16 18.84
CA ASP A 43 8.30 11.49 18.57
C ASP A 43 9.33 11.46 17.42
N ILE A 44 9.83 10.27 17.07
CA ILE A 44 10.85 10.10 16.02
C ILE A 44 10.19 9.59 14.74
N VAL A 45 9.92 10.51 13.82
CA VAL A 45 9.29 10.21 12.53
C VAL A 45 10.29 9.58 11.56
N PHE A 46 11.47 10.19 11.42
CA PHE A 46 12.53 9.72 10.52
C PHE A 46 13.64 9.04 11.32
N ARG A 47 13.49 7.72 11.50
CA ARG A 47 14.42 6.94 12.35
C ARG A 47 15.86 6.93 11.83
N GLN A 48 16.05 6.97 10.51
CA GLN A 48 17.38 6.96 9.89
C GLN A 48 18.16 8.25 10.18
N ASP A 49 17.51 9.41 10.19
CA ASP A 49 18.16 10.71 10.41
C ASP A 49 18.80 10.83 11.80
N VAL A 50 18.19 10.19 12.78
CA VAL A 50 18.74 10.14 14.15
C VAL A 50 19.65 8.95 14.39
N GLY A 51 19.91 8.12 13.35
CA GLY A 51 20.68 6.88 13.50
C GLY A 51 19.95 5.81 14.31
N GLY A 52 18.61 5.85 14.29
CA GLY A 52 17.71 4.97 15.02
C GLY A 52 17.45 3.62 14.35
N VAL A 53 18.27 3.22 13.37
CA VAL A 53 18.16 1.94 12.64
C VAL A 53 19.54 1.31 12.53
N PHE A 54 19.66 0.03 12.93
CA PHE A 54 20.83 -0.81 12.74
C PHE A 54 20.47 -2.04 11.92
N ILE A 55 21.19 -2.24 10.83
CA ILE A 55 20.96 -3.33 9.87
C ILE A 55 22.10 -4.34 10.00
N GLY A 56 21.82 -5.62 9.74
CA GLY A 56 22.85 -6.67 9.71
C GLY A 56 23.31 -7.12 11.07
N ILE A 57 22.44 -7.06 12.07
CA ILE A 57 22.74 -7.65 13.38
C ILE A 57 22.59 -9.17 13.26
N ASP A 58 23.68 -9.90 13.51
CA ASP A 58 23.81 -11.34 13.24
C ASP A 58 24.00 -12.20 14.50
N SER A 59 24.13 -11.58 15.66
CA SER A 59 24.37 -12.26 16.93
C SER A 59 23.83 -11.51 18.16
N ASP A 60 23.70 -12.19 19.28
CA ASP A 60 23.32 -11.61 20.57
C ASP A 60 24.28 -10.50 21.02
N GLU A 61 25.58 -10.70 20.81
CA GLU A 61 26.63 -9.73 21.12
C GLU A 61 26.47 -8.46 20.27
N ALA A 62 26.23 -8.62 18.96
CA ALA A 62 26.00 -7.50 18.05
C ALA A 62 24.70 -6.76 18.41
N LEU A 63 23.66 -7.49 18.86
CA LEU A 63 22.40 -6.89 19.31
C LEU A 63 22.59 -6.06 20.58
N LYS A 64 23.32 -6.57 21.58
CA LYS A 64 23.65 -5.83 22.83
C LYS A 64 24.38 -4.54 22.52
N ALA A 65 25.45 -4.61 21.72
CA ALA A 65 26.23 -3.45 21.32
C ALA A 65 25.40 -2.44 20.51
N GLY A 66 24.57 -2.94 19.59
CA GLY A 66 23.65 -2.12 18.78
C GLY A 66 22.60 -1.41 19.64
N TYR A 67 22.03 -2.11 20.62
CA TYR A 67 21.04 -1.56 21.54
C TYR A 67 21.60 -0.42 22.38
N GLU A 68 22.76 -0.63 23.02
CA GLU A 68 23.46 0.39 23.81
C GLU A 68 23.80 1.62 22.96
N LYS A 69 24.36 1.40 21.76
CA LYS A 69 24.70 2.48 20.83
C LYS A 69 23.48 3.25 20.37
N LEU A 70 22.34 2.56 20.16
CA LEU A 70 21.08 3.17 19.80
C LEU A 70 20.58 4.09 20.91
N MET A 71 20.55 3.60 22.15
CA MET A 71 20.07 4.36 23.31
C MET A 71 20.95 5.57 23.61
N ASN A 72 22.27 5.44 23.52
CA ASN A 72 23.21 6.54 23.71
C ASN A 72 23.02 7.63 22.65
N ARG A 73 22.92 7.25 21.38
CA ARG A 73 22.66 8.21 20.28
C ARG A 73 21.37 8.99 20.47
N LEU A 74 20.33 8.33 20.97
CA LEU A 74 19.05 9.00 21.23
C LEU A 74 19.15 10.00 22.37
N ALA A 75 19.82 9.62 23.46
CA ALA A 75 20.06 10.53 24.59
C ALA A 75 20.83 11.79 24.16
N GLU A 76 21.76 11.65 23.20
CA GLU A 76 22.54 12.77 22.67
C GLU A 76 21.76 13.63 21.66
N ARG A 77 21.05 12.99 20.70
CA ARG A 77 20.47 13.69 19.54
C ARG A 77 19.03 14.14 19.76
N GLN A 78 18.30 13.47 20.63
CA GLN A 78 16.88 13.69 20.90
C GLN A 78 16.61 13.62 22.42
N PRO A 79 17.26 14.47 23.24
CA PRO A 79 17.08 14.49 24.69
C PRO A 79 15.65 14.94 25.02
N GLY A 80 14.76 14.05 25.33
CA GLY A 80 13.36 14.34 25.63
C GLY A 80 12.36 13.59 24.76
N ALA A 81 12.82 12.87 23.72
CA ALA A 81 11.94 12.00 22.95
C ALA A 81 11.46 10.82 23.81
N VAL A 82 10.18 10.53 23.76
CA VAL A 82 9.59 9.37 24.45
C VAL A 82 10.01 8.10 23.71
N VAL A 83 10.81 7.28 24.36
CA VAL A 83 11.24 5.97 23.86
C VAL A 83 10.34 4.88 24.46
N ARG A 84 9.61 4.15 23.61
CA ARG A 84 8.78 3.01 24.03
C ARG A 84 9.49 1.66 23.93
N GLY A 85 10.77 1.67 23.57
CA GLY A 85 11.58 0.48 23.36
C GLY A 85 12.15 0.41 21.95
N VAL A 86 12.34 -0.81 21.47
CA VAL A 86 12.89 -1.11 20.15
C VAL A 86 12.00 -2.08 19.37
N THR A 87 12.21 -2.12 18.09
CA THR A 87 11.58 -3.10 17.20
C THR A 87 12.65 -3.98 16.59
N ILE A 88 12.51 -5.28 16.76
CA ILE A 88 13.34 -6.32 16.15
C ILE A 88 12.60 -6.83 14.91
N GLN A 89 13.25 -6.81 13.77
CA GLN A 89 12.64 -7.17 12.50
C GLN A 89 13.53 -8.16 11.74
N LYS A 90 12.93 -9.22 11.17
CA LYS A 90 13.69 -10.12 10.28
C LYS A 90 14.30 -9.32 9.15
N MET A 91 15.60 -9.47 8.95
CA MET A 91 16.29 -8.85 7.83
C MET A 91 15.96 -9.55 6.51
N ILE A 92 15.80 -8.79 5.45
CA ILE A 92 15.82 -9.28 4.08
C ILE A 92 17.23 -9.06 3.56
N ASP A 93 17.91 -10.15 3.21
CA ASP A 93 19.33 -10.12 2.86
C ASP A 93 19.58 -9.44 1.51
N VAL A 94 18.73 -9.71 0.53
CA VAL A 94 18.82 -9.15 -0.81
C VAL A 94 17.53 -8.44 -1.16
N ILE A 95 17.62 -7.16 -1.43
CA ILE A 95 16.52 -6.34 -1.94
C ILE A 95 16.79 -6.06 -3.41
N ASP A 96 15.96 -6.62 -4.29
CA ASP A 96 16.05 -6.41 -5.74
C ASP A 96 15.55 -5.02 -6.12
N TYR A 97 14.38 -4.64 -5.57
CA TYR A 97 13.74 -3.37 -5.82
C TYR A 97 13.13 -2.81 -4.53
N GLU A 98 13.10 -1.51 -4.41
CA GLU A 98 12.40 -0.79 -3.37
C GLU A 98 11.26 0.03 -3.98
N LEU A 99 10.05 -0.12 -3.44
CA LEU A 99 8.85 0.57 -3.88
C LEU A 99 8.30 1.45 -2.76
N ILE A 100 7.55 2.47 -3.15
CA ILE A 100 6.76 3.30 -2.25
C ILE A 100 5.28 3.17 -2.61
N LEU A 101 4.45 3.08 -1.59
CA LEU A 101 3.01 3.17 -1.69
C LEU A 101 2.54 4.19 -0.65
N GLY A 102 1.97 5.28 -1.11
CA GLY A 102 1.55 6.37 -0.25
C GLY A 102 0.10 6.77 -0.49
N ALA A 103 -0.52 7.40 0.50
CA ALA A 103 -1.81 8.06 0.35
C ALA A 103 -1.80 9.38 1.10
N LYS A 104 -2.52 10.36 0.56
CA LYS A 104 -2.74 11.65 1.20
C LYS A 104 -4.11 12.19 0.83
N LYS A 105 -4.80 12.80 1.79
CA LYS A 105 -6.00 13.57 1.51
C LYS A 105 -5.63 14.90 0.86
N ASP A 106 -6.21 15.12 -0.29
CA ASP A 106 -6.21 16.38 -1.00
C ASP A 106 -7.55 17.10 -0.77
N ARG A 107 -7.54 18.43 -0.78
CA ARG A 107 -8.76 19.22 -0.54
C ARG A 107 -9.76 19.17 -1.70
N GLN A 108 -9.29 18.95 -2.92
CA GLN A 108 -10.11 18.95 -4.13
C GLN A 108 -10.43 17.52 -4.59
N PHE A 109 -9.44 16.61 -4.50
CA PHE A 109 -9.54 15.25 -5.03
C PHE A 109 -9.82 14.18 -3.96
N GLY A 110 -9.98 14.58 -2.69
CA GLY A 110 -10.15 13.60 -1.62
C GLY A 110 -8.89 12.78 -1.40
N ALA A 111 -9.03 11.49 -1.08
CA ALA A 111 -7.89 10.62 -0.93
C ALA A 111 -7.22 10.33 -2.29
N ALA A 112 -5.91 10.49 -2.37
CA ALA A 112 -5.09 10.14 -3.53
C ALA A 112 -4.03 9.11 -3.13
N ILE A 113 -3.79 8.11 -3.99
CA ILE A 113 -2.82 7.03 -3.78
C ILE A 113 -1.65 7.24 -4.74
N LEU A 114 -0.44 7.13 -4.22
CA LEU A 114 0.81 7.23 -4.95
C LEU A 114 1.50 5.85 -4.96
N PHE A 115 1.96 5.41 -6.12
CA PHE A 115 2.82 4.24 -6.28
C PHE A 115 4.07 4.64 -7.08
N GLY A 116 5.24 4.09 -6.73
CA GLY A 116 6.46 4.35 -7.48
C GLY A 116 7.72 3.71 -6.92
N MET A 117 8.87 4.19 -7.38
CA MET A 117 10.19 3.81 -6.86
C MET A 117 10.34 4.30 -5.43
N GLY A 118 10.70 3.39 -4.52
CA GLY A 118 10.91 3.65 -3.10
C GLY A 118 12.37 3.86 -2.70
N GLY A 119 12.63 3.77 -1.40
CA GLY A 119 13.95 3.95 -0.82
C GLY A 119 14.38 5.41 -0.70
N ILE A 120 15.67 5.63 -0.52
CA ILE A 120 16.26 6.96 -0.31
C ILE A 120 16.27 7.85 -1.56
N GLY A 121 16.04 7.27 -2.73
CA GLY A 121 16.04 7.98 -4.02
C GLY A 121 14.71 8.60 -4.44
N VAL A 122 13.64 8.44 -3.67
CA VAL A 122 12.28 8.88 -4.01
C VAL A 122 12.23 10.36 -4.39
N GLU A 123 12.86 11.22 -3.60
CA GLU A 123 12.85 12.66 -3.78
C GLU A 123 13.64 13.11 -5.02
N VAL A 124 14.67 12.34 -5.38
CA VAL A 124 15.57 12.66 -6.50
C VAL A 124 14.97 12.18 -7.83
N PHE A 125 14.55 10.92 -7.89
CA PHE A 125 14.10 10.32 -9.15
C PHE A 125 12.66 10.68 -9.52
N ARG A 126 11.81 10.95 -8.54
CA ARG A 126 10.40 11.33 -8.72
C ARG A 126 9.65 10.40 -9.67
N ASP A 127 9.96 9.11 -9.59
CA ASP A 127 9.32 8.08 -10.40
C ASP A 127 8.09 7.55 -9.65
N PHE A 128 6.96 8.16 -9.89
CA PHE A 128 5.69 7.77 -9.27
C PHE A 128 4.51 8.13 -10.18
N SER A 129 3.41 7.41 -9.98
CA SER A 129 2.10 7.72 -10.54
C SER A 129 1.07 7.90 -9.41
N ILE A 130 -0.06 8.54 -9.73
CA ILE A 130 -1.11 8.87 -8.76
C ILE A 130 -2.44 8.34 -9.28
N GLY A 131 -3.15 7.60 -8.41
CA GLY A 131 -4.50 7.11 -8.66
C GLY A 131 -5.47 7.56 -7.57
N LEU A 132 -6.76 7.60 -7.90
CA LEU A 132 -7.82 7.90 -6.94
C LEU A 132 -8.52 6.61 -6.52
N PRO A 133 -8.66 6.32 -5.22
CA PRO A 133 -9.43 5.17 -4.76
C PRO A 133 -10.93 5.34 -5.10
N PRO A 134 -11.67 4.24 -5.33
CA PRO A 134 -11.26 2.84 -5.20
C PRO A 134 -10.43 2.33 -6.39
N LEU A 135 -9.35 1.59 -6.11
CA LEU A 135 -8.56 0.92 -7.13
C LEU A 135 -8.94 -0.57 -7.18
N ASN A 136 -9.27 -1.05 -8.36
CA ASN A 136 -9.37 -2.48 -8.66
C ASN A 136 -8.03 -2.99 -9.24
N GLN A 137 -7.95 -4.27 -9.57
CA GLN A 137 -6.72 -4.89 -10.09
C GLN A 137 -6.25 -4.27 -11.41
N THR A 138 -7.18 -3.93 -12.31
CA THR A 138 -6.88 -3.27 -13.59
C THR A 138 -6.31 -1.88 -13.37
N LEU A 139 -6.94 -1.07 -12.52
CA LEU A 139 -6.47 0.28 -12.19
C LEU A 139 -5.13 0.25 -11.44
N ALA A 140 -4.92 -0.75 -10.56
CA ALA A 140 -3.64 -0.93 -9.90
C ALA A 140 -2.52 -1.24 -10.90
N ARG A 141 -2.80 -2.08 -11.90
CA ARG A 141 -1.86 -2.35 -12.99
C ARG A 141 -1.53 -1.10 -13.80
N LEU A 142 -2.54 -0.35 -14.25
CA LEU A 142 -2.34 0.90 -14.97
C LEU A 142 -1.49 1.88 -14.17
N LEU A 143 -1.77 2.02 -12.87
CA LEU A 143 -0.99 2.85 -11.97
C LEU A 143 0.49 2.44 -11.93
N MET A 144 0.78 1.12 -11.95
CA MET A 144 2.14 0.61 -12.02
C MET A 144 2.80 0.90 -13.36
N GLU A 145 2.10 0.69 -14.47
CA GLU A 145 2.59 0.82 -15.85
C GLU A 145 3.01 2.25 -16.20
N GLU A 146 2.43 3.25 -15.55
CA GLU A 146 2.81 4.66 -15.68
C GLU A 146 4.18 5.01 -15.08
N THR A 147 4.80 4.09 -14.31
CA THR A 147 6.09 4.32 -13.66
C THR A 147 7.25 3.67 -14.41
N LYS A 148 8.45 4.25 -14.29
CA LYS A 148 9.67 3.65 -14.85
C LYS A 148 10.07 2.39 -14.08
N VAL A 149 9.80 2.34 -12.78
CA VAL A 149 10.11 1.15 -11.96
C VAL A 149 9.34 -0.07 -12.44
N TYR A 150 8.18 0.07 -13.06
CA TYR A 150 7.44 -1.04 -13.65
C TYR A 150 8.25 -1.84 -14.65
N GLN A 151 9.02 -1.17 -15.52
CA GLN A 151 9.90 -1.85 -16.48
C GLN A 151 11.01 -2.65 -15.77
N MET A 152 11.50 -2.15 -14.64
CA MET A 152 12.49 -2.86 -13.84
C MET A 152 11.90 -4.10 -13.15
N LEU A 153 10.64 -4.00 -12.70
CA LEU A 153 9.91 -5.10 -12.04
C LEU A 153 9.68 -6.30 -12.96
N GLN A 154 9.73 -6.13 -14.27
CA GLN A 154 9.65 -7.22 -15.25
C GLN A 154 10.95 -8.03 -15.35
N GLY A 155 11.99 -7.63 -14.62
CA GLY A 155 13.33 -8.21 -14.65
C GLY A 155 14.33 -7.30 -15.36
N TYR A 156 15.39 -6.89 -14.65
CA TYR A 156 16.36 -5.94 -15.18
C TYR A 156 17.77 -6.28 -14.72
N ARG A 157 18.71 -6.34 -15.68
CA ARG A 157 20.17 -6.53 -15.46
C ARG A 157 20.49 -7.69 -14.50
N GLY A 158 19.87 -8.86 -14.71
CA GLY A 158 20.13 -10.06 -13.91
C GLY A 158 19.33 -10.15 -12.63
N LYS A 159 18.51 -9.14 -12.27
CA LYS A 159 17.55 -9.24 -11.19
C LYS A 159 16.30 -10.00 -11.65
N ALA A 160 15.77 -10.85 -10.78
CA ALA A 160 14.57 -11.62 -11.07
C ALA A 160 13.34 -10.72 -11.24
N PRO A 161 12.36 -11.09 -12.07
CA PRO A 161 11.10 -10.39 -12.16
C PRO A 161 10.34 -10.46 -10.83
N ALA A 162 9.64 -9.37 -10.50
CA ALA A 162 8.75 -9.31 -9.37
C ALA A 162 7.42 -10.03 -9.67
N ASP A 163 6.74 -10.52 -8.63
CA ASP A 163 5.36 -10.97 -8.72
C ASP A 163 4.43 -9.76 -8.84
N LEU A 164 4.19 -9.32 -10.10
CA LEU A 164 3.36 -8.16 -10.40
C LEU A 164 1.94 -8.31 -9.85
N ARG A 165 1.38 -9.52 -9.86
CA ARG A 165 0.04 -9.78 -9.30
C ARG A 165 0.00 -9.54 -7.79
N GLN A 166 1.05 -9.93 -7.07
CA GLN A 166 1.14 -9.63 -5.65
C GLN A 166 1.20 -8.13 -5.39
N ILE A 167 1.96 -7.38 -6.21
CA ILE A 167 2.04 -5.92 -6.08
C ILE A 167 0.69 -5.26 -6.38
N GLU A 168 -0.01 -5.71 -7.43
CA GLU A 168 -1.39 -5.27 -7.72
C GLU A 168 -2.31 -5.50 -6.52
N GLN A 169 -2.25 -6.68 -5.90
CA GLN A 169 -3.05 -7.01 -4.71
C GLN A 169 -2.71 -6.12 -3.50
N ILE A 170 -1.43 -5.79 -3.31
CA ILE A 170 -0.98 -4.86 -2.28
C ILE A 170 -1.59 -3.47 -2.51
N ILE A 171 -1.57 -2.97 -3.75
CA ILE A 171 -2.16 -1.67 -4.10
C ILE A 171 -3.67 -1.67 -3.87
N VAL A 172 -4.38 -2.73 -4.28
CA VAL A 172 -5.83 -2.87 -4.05
C VAL A 172 -6.13 -2.94 -2.55
N GLY A 173 -5.38 -3.75 -1.79
CA GLY A 173 -5.52 -3.83 -0.33
C GLY A 173 -5.29 -2.48 0.35
N PHE A 174 -4.28 -1.73 -0.08
CA PHE A 174 -4.01 -0.39 0.41
C PHE A 174 -5.14 0.60 0.05
N SER A 175 -5.68 0.51 -1.16
CA SER A 175 -6.83 1.31 -1.58
C SER A 175 -8.04 1.06 -0.67
N ASN A 176 -8.37 -0.21 -0.39
CA ASN A 176 -9.45 -0.58 0.51
C ASN A 176 -9.21 -0.05 1.93
N LEU A 177 -7.97 -0.14 2.43
CA LEU A 177 -7.59 0.41 3.72
C LEU A 177 -7.86 1.92 3.81
N ILE A 178 -7.45 2.68 2.78
CA ILE A 178 -7.68 4.14 2.73
C ILE A 178 -9.17 4.46 2.63
N MET A 179 -9.96 3.63 1.95
CA MET A 179 -11.42 3.79 1.87
C MET A 179 -12.10 3.59 3.22
N ASP A 180 -11.69 2.56 3.97
CA ASP A 180 -12.35 2.16 5.22
C ASP A 180 -12.02 3.09 6.40
N PHE A 181 -10.93 3.87 6.31
CA PHE A 181 -10.47 4.75 7.39
C PHE A 181 -10.38 6.22 6.94
N PRO A 182 -11.52 6.93 6.96
CA PRO A 182 -11.56 8.36 6.62
C PRO A 182 -10.71 9.24 7.53
N GLU A 183 -10.32 8.77 8.72
CA GLU A 183 -9.44 9.49 9.66
C GLU A 183 -7.98 9.54 9.19
N ILE A 184 -7.58 8.73 8.20
CA ILE A 184 -6.22 8.76 7.69
C ILE A 184 -6.04 10.02 6.85
N GLN A 185 -5.25 10.96 7.36
CA GLN A 185 -4.84 12.17 6.64
C GLN A 185 -3.73 11.86 5.63
N ALA A 186 -2.76 11.05 6.04
CA ALA A 186 -1.70 10.56 5.17
C ALA A 186 -1.19 9.21 5.67
N MET A 187 -0.76 8.38 4.74
CA MET A 187 -0.13 7.10 5.03
C MET A 187 0.94 6.82 3.98
N ASP A 188 2.07 6.27 4.40
CA ASP A 188 3.09 5.77 3.49
C ASP A 188 3.67 4.44 3.97
N ILE A 189 3.96 3.58 3.02
CA ILE A 189 4.72 2.34 3.17
C ILE A 189 5.99 2.53 2.35
N ASN A 190 7.12 2.77 3.00
CA ASN A 190 8.40 3.03 2.36
C ASN A 190 9.57 2.52 3.24
N PRO A 191 10.33 1.52 2.73
CA PRO A 191 10.11 0.85 1.47
C PRO A 191 9.16 -0.36 1.57
N ILE A 192 8.55 -0.70 0.43
CA ILE A 192 8.12 -2.06 0.13
C ILE A 192 9.31 -2.72 -0.58
N ALA A 193 9.95 -3.68 0.08
CA ALA A 193 11.08 -4.40 -0.49
C ALA A 193 10.60 -5.56 -1.35
N VAL A 194 11.12 -5.64 -2.57
CA VAL A 194 10.96 -6.81 -3.42
C VAL A 194 12.22 -7.66 -3.31
N SER A 195 12.06 -8.91 -2.92
CA SER A 195 13.14 -9.89 -2.74
C SER A 195 12.71 -11.23 -3.29
N ASN A 196 13.53 -11.81 -4.17
CA ASN A 196 13.21 -13.09 -4.82
C ASN A 196 11.79 -13.10 -5.43
N GLY A 197 11.42 -12.00 -6.07
CA GLY A 197 10.13 -11.80 -6.72
C GLY A 197 8.97 -11.45 -5.77
N LYS A 198 9.12 -11.55 -4.44
CA LYS A 198 8.05 -11.28 -3.47
C LYS A 198 8.21 -9.90 -2.81
N ALA A 199 7.08 -9.23 -2.59
CA ALA A 199 7.02 -7.89 -2.01
C ALA A 199 6.61 -7.91 -0.53
N TYR A 200 7.32 -7.13 0.31
CA TYR A 200 7.11 -7.04 1.75
C TYR A 200 7.21 -5.60 2.23
N ALA A 201 6.24 -5.12 2.98
CA ALA A 201 6.31 -3.83 3.66
C ALA A 201 7.32 -3.88 4.82
N LEU A 202 8.34 -3.03 4.78
CA LEU A 202 9.40 -2.96 5.81
C LEU A 202 9.12 -1.87 6.84
N ASP A 203 8.54 -0.76 6.42
CA ASP A 203 8.13 0.34 7.30
C ASP A 203 6.83 0.97 6.81
N ALA A 204 6.04 1.49 7.77
CA ALA A 204 4.80 2.17 7.48
C ALA A 204 4.56 3.30 8.48
N ARG A 205 4.11 4.43 7.97
CA ARG A 205 3.74 5.61 8.74
C ARG A 205 2.29 5.95 8.46
N ILE A 206 1.56 6.30 9.52
CA ILE A 206 0.15 6.71 9.43
C ILE A 206 0.01 8.02 10.19
N ILE A 207 -0.59 9.02 9.57
CA ILE A 207 -0.96 10.30 10.15
C ILE A 207 -2.48 10.35 10.19
N LEU A 208 -3.05 10.54 11.38
CA LEU A 208 -4.48 10.60 11.58
C LEU A 208 -4.93 12.06 11.77
N ASP A 209 -6.05 12.42 11.17
CA ASP A 209 -6.78 13.63 11.49
C ASP A 209 -7.75 13.32 12.65
N ARG A 210 -7.51 13.94 13.81
CA ARG A 210 -8.33 13.73 15.01
C ARG A 210 -9.62 14.56 15.00
N ASN A 211 -9.74 15.52 14.08
CA ASN A 211 -10.86 16.47 14.02
C ASN A 211 -11.92 16.04 13.00
N GLU A 212 -11.72 14.95 12.29
CA GLU A 212 -12.70 14.50 11.33
C GLU A 212 -13.89 13.82 12.06
N PRO A 213 -15.12 14.29 11.85
CA PRO A 213 -16.29 13.67 12.45
C PRO A 213 -16.45 12.25 11.93
N ALA A 214 -16.84 11.33 12.81
CA ALA A 214 -17.29 10.01 12.41
C ALA A 214 -18.36 10.17 11.31
N ALA A 215 -18.10 9.63 10.13
CA ALA A 215 -18.85 9.93 8.94
C ALA A 215 -20.33 9.53 9.05
N GLY A 216 -21.23 10.48 8.87
CA GLY A 216 -22.65 10.20 8.64
C GLY A 216 -22.96 9.68 7.24
N THR A 217 -22.04 9.83 6.29
CA THR A 217 -22.14 9.35 4.90
C THR A 217 -21.05 8.34 4.62
N ALA A 218 -21.39 7.26 3.92
CA ALA A 218 -20.39 6.30 3.50
C ALA A 218 -19.36 6.98 2.55
N TYR A 219 -18.08 6.87 2.90
CA TYR A 219 -16.93 7.35 2.10
C TYR A 219 -16.92 8.86 1.78
N PRO A 220 -17.09 9.78 2.77
CA PRO A 220 -17.13 11.21 2.50
C PRO A 220 -15.80 11.80 2.02
N HIS A 221 -14.70 11.10 2.22
CA HIS A 221 -13.33 11.46 1.86
C HIS A 221 -12.91 11.01 0.45
N LEU A 222 -13.81 10.34 -0.29
CA LEU A 222 -13.55 9.87 -1.65
C LEU A 222 -14.32 10.72 -2.65
N ILE A 223 -13.64 11.12 -3.73
CA ILE A 223 -14.29 11.77 -4.87
C ILE A 223 -14.95 10.77 -5.81
N ILE A 224 -14.39 9.57 -5.92
CA ILE A 224 -14.95 8.47 -6.68
C ILE A 224 -15.75 7.59 -5.73
N THR A 225 -17.06 7.51 -5.95
CA THR A 225 -17.93 6.65 -5.14
C THR A 225 -17.56 5.18 -5.39
N PRO A 226 -17.35 4.38 -4.34
CA PRO A 226 -17.13 2.94 -4.48
C PRO A 226 -18.26 2.27 -5.26
N TYR A 227 -17.93 1.19 -5.95
CA TYR A 227 -18.90 0.45 -6.76
C TYR A 227 -20.15 0.09 -5.93
N PRO A 228 -21.34 0.51 -6.36
CA PRO A 228 -22.55 0.45 -5.55
C PRO A 228 -23.15 -0.96 -5.53
N THR A 229 -22.52 -1.88 -4.82
CA THR A 229 -22.90 -3.30 -4.71
C THR A 229 -24.33 -3.54 -4.24
N ARG A 230 -24.94 -2.56 -3.57
CA ARG A 230 -26.36 -2.61 -3.15
C ARG A 230 -27.35 -2.76 -4.33
N TYR A 231 -26.91 -2.40 -5.54
CA TYR A 231 -27.75 -2.55 -6.75
C TYR A 231 -27.44 -3.85 -7.53
N VAL A 232 -26.60 -4.70 -7.00
CA VAL A 232 -26.36 -6.03 -7.59
C VAL A 232 -27.46 -6.97 -7.13
N SER A 233 -28.21 -7.53 -8.08
CA SER A 233 -29.30 -8.46 -7.82
C SER A 233 -29.42 -9.52 -8.89
N ARG A 234 -29.93 -10.69 -8.52
CA ARG A 234 -30.24 -11.77 -9.48
C ARG A 234 -31.73 -11.73 -9.78
N TRP A 235 -32.05 -11.90 -11.03
CA TRP A 235 -33.44 -11.91 -11.53
C TRP A 235 -33.61 -13.07 -12.49
N SER A 236 -34.82 -13.64 -12.52
CA SER A 236 -35.22 -14.62 -13.53
C SER A 236 -36.13 -13.96 -14.56
N LEU A 237 -35.79 -14.10 -15.82
CA LEU A 237 -36.66 -13.65 -16.93
C LEU A 237 -37.89 -14.55 -17.04
N ARG A 238 -38.87 -14.12 -17.87
CA ARG A 238 -40.13 -14.87 -18.06
C ARG A 238 -39.93 -16.26 -18.65
N ASP A 239 -38.84 -16.49 -19.37
CA ASP A 239 -38.44 -17.77 -19.95
C ASP A 239 -37.62 -18.66 -18.98
N GLY A 240 -37.42 -18.20 -17.74
CA GLY A 240 -36.63 -18.89 -16.72
C GLY A 240 -35.11 -18.61 -16.77
N THR A 241 -34.65 -17.76 -17.69
CA THR A 241 -33.23 -17.41 -17.77
C THR A 241 -32.82 -16.55 -16.58
N GLU A 242 -31.78 -17.00 -15.84
CA GLU A 242 -31.19 -16.23 -14.74
C GLU A 242 -30.30 -15.12 -15.27
N VAL A 243 -30.52 -13.90 -14.81
CA VAL A 243 -29.73 -12.73 -15.17
C VAL A 243 -29.21 -12.00 -13.94
N LEU A 244 -28.03 -11.41 -14.06
CA LEU A 244 -27.41 -10.57 -13.05
C LEU A 244 -27.61 -9.10 -13.45
N LEU A 245 -28.40 -8.39 -12.65
CA LEU A 245 -28.50 -6.93 -12.75
C LEU A 245 -27.46 -6.30 -11.86
N ARG A 246 -26.64 -5.44 -12.42
CA ARG A 246 -25.61 -4.72 -11.68
C ARG A 246 -25.25 -3.39 -12.36
N PRO A 247 -24.73 -2.40 -11.64
CA PRO A 247 -24.12 -1.22 -12.25
C PRO A 247 -22.98 -1.61 -13.18
N ILE A 248 -22.72 -0.75 -14.17
CA ILE A 248 -21.62 -0.92 -15.11
C ILE A 248 -20.26 -0.84 -14.40
N LYS A 249 -19.27 -1.55 -14.93
CA LYS A 249 -17.87 -1.51 -14.50
C LYS A 249 -16.95 -1.16 -15.67
N PRO A 250 -15.75 -0.62 -15.42
CA PRO A 250 -14.78 -0.37 -16.49
C PRO A 250 -14.44 -1.61 -17.33
N GLU A 251 -14.47 -2.80 -16.71
CA GLU A 251 -14.23 -4.08 -17.40
C GLU A 251 -15.34 -4.47 -18.38
N ASP A 252 -16.46 -3.79 -18.37
CA ASP A 252 -17.59 -4.06 -19.26
C ASP A 252 -17.44 -3.39 -20.63
N GLU A 253 -16.45 -2.51 -20.83
CA GLU A 253 -16.21 -1.80 -22.08
C GLU A 253 -16.26 -2.70 -23.33
N PRO A 254 -15.60 -3.88 -23.37
CA PRO A 254 -15.68 -4.75 -24.54
C PRO A 254 -17.10 -5.26 -24.81
N LEU A 255 -17.86 -5.59 -23.76
CA LEU A 255 -19.23 -6.06 -23.87
C LEU A 255 -20.18 -4.95 -24.35
N GLU A 256 -19.97 -3.71 -23.88
CA GLU A 256 -20.72 -2.55 -24.35
C GLU A 256 -20.42 -2.26 -25.81
N HIS A 257 -19.15 -2.29 -26.20
CA HIS A 257 -18.76 -2.10 -27.60
C HIS A 257 -19.43 -3.14 -28.50
N GLU A 258 -19.39 -4.42 -28.12
CA GLU A 258 -20.10 -5.49 -28.85
C GLU A 258 -21.60 -5.21 -28.92
N MET A 259 -22.25 -4.85 -27.81
CA MET A 259 -23.67 -4.51 -27.78
C MET A 259 -23.98 -3.37 -28.76
N PHE A 260 -23.24 -2.27 -28.76
CA PHE A 260 -23.44 -1.15 -29.62
C PHE A 260 -23.29 -1.50 -31.10
N THR A 261 -22.34 -2.36 -31.47
CA THR A 261 -22.15 -2.79 -32.86
C THR A 261 -23.26 -3.69 -33.37
N THR A 262 -24.03 -4.34 -32.49
CA THR A 262 -25.14 -5.23 -32.83
C THR A 262 -26.50 -4.52 -32.88
N LEU A 263 -26.60 -3.28 -32.36
CA LEU A 263 -27.86 -2.53 -32.36
C LEU A 263 -28.21 -2.02 -33.76
N SER A 264 -29.52 -2.08 -34.10
CA SER A 264 -29.99 -1.51 -35.34
C SER A 264 -29.93 0.02 -35.32
N ALA A 265 -29.81 0.65 -36.49
CA ALA A 265 -29.83 2.11 -36.61
C ALA A 265 -31.13 2.75 -36.05
N ALA A 266 -32.26 2.03 -36.12
CA ALA A 266 -33.52 2.45 -35.52
C ALA A 266 -33.43 2.46 -34.00
N THR A 267 -32.91 1.37 -33.38
CA THR A 267 -32.71 1.25 -31.93
C THR A 267 -31.78 2.31 -31.41
N LEU A 268 -30.66 2.56 -32.10
CA LEU A 268 -29.72 3.61 -31.74
C LEU A 268 -30.34 5.00 -31.74
N ARG A 269 -31.17 5.30 -32.76
CA ARG A 269 -31.88 6.58 -32.88
C ARG A 269 -32.90 6.76 -31.76
N GLU A 270 -33.70 5.75 -31.48
CA GLU A 270 -34.74 5.80 -30.44
C GLU A 270 -34.13 5.94 -29.04
N ARG A 271 -32.97 5.30 -28.79
CA ARG A 271 -32.33 5.28 -27.48
C ARG A 271 -31.47 6.53 -27.19
N PHE A 272 -30.80 7.08 -28.22
CA PHE A 272 -29.80 8.15 -28.02
C PHE A 272 -30.15 9.46 -28.72
N TYR A 273 -31.25 9.50 -29.47
CA TYR A 273 -31.76 10.69 -30.21
C TYR A 273 -30.77 11.30 -31.24
N HIS A 274 -29.55 10.74 -31.34
CA HIS A 274 -28.51 11.14 -32.29
C HIS A 274 -27.81 9.91 -32.88
N PRO A 275 -27.33 10.00 -34.15
CA PRO A 275 -26.48 8.96 -34.70
C PRO A 275 -25.16 8.98 -33.95
N ILE A 276 -24.80 7.85 -33.30
CA ILE A 276 -23.48 7.65 -32.75
C ILE A 276 -22.55 7.42 -33.94
N LYS A 277 -21.56 8.29 -34.13
CA LYS A 277 -20.48 8.08 -35.09
C LYS A 277 -19.44 7.19 -34.42
N ASN A 278 -19.14 6.06 -35.08
CA ASN A 278 -18.02 5.20 -34.71
C ASN A 278 -16.69 5.93 -34.82
#